data_f8949cba42159232265ca7eeb8e23c0d
#
_entry.id   f8949cba42159232265ca7eeb8e23c0d
#
_cell.length_a   1.000
_cell.length_b   1.000
_cell.length_c   1.000
_cell.angle_alpha   90.00
_cell.angle_beta   90.00
_cell.angle_gamma   90.00
#
_symmetry.space_group_name_H-M   'P 1'
#
loop_
_entity.id
_entity.type
_entity.pdbx_description
1 polymer ?
#
loop_
_entity_poly.entity_id
_entity_poly.type
_entity_poly.pdbx_seq_one_letter_code
_entity_poly.pdbx_strand_id
1 'polypeptide(L)'
;MGELRYAVGGSPISHSLSPLLFSLVFHSLKKNDQLSNLIPRTLRLIESVHIDEVLGWGYIEHDEHNPDWAPLESRFESNTLQLRRLVEEVLTRETHSSFAGNNSMRTQHPVSRHIPSQYYEEEVWMNLTSPLKHQLQSMAFTPVDNGMDILSVNTLRWTGHGWYCATTDGAGFVDVAIHHGIDVASGAILGLNGGGGSARSIADAWLEAGGHVVSLGGRRIIDASLVSKQLADVEQLDLLIDFDGTYDSDINAKRTLTPDYAPLSGSFEQQELILSTTNITIDGRWMLVGQHLESWRRLWAPQCAEHLPPLDQLMSWLFDCEFELAQSRSKSMEE
;
A
#
# COMPACT_ATOMS: atom_id res chain seq x y z
N MET A 1 -12.10 16.26 19.38
CA MET A 1 -11.08 15.30 18.96
C MET A 1 -11.80 14.13 18.33
N GLY A 2 -11.49 13.80 17.09
CA GLY A 2 -12.10 12.67 16.39
C GLY A 2 -11.41 11.35 16.79
N GLU A 3 -12.21 10.28 16.84
CA GLU A 3 -11.74 8.92 17.07
C GLU A 3 -11.53 8.23 15.72
N LEU A 4 -10.36 7.63 15.51
CA LEU A 4 -10.01 6.94 14.29
C LEU A 4 -9.89 5.44 14.53
N ARG A 5 -10.63 4.67 13.76
CA ARG A 5 -10.49 3.21 13.66
C ARG A 5 -9.87 2.87 12.31
N TYR A 6 -8.86 2.03 12.32
CA TYR A 6 -8.21 1.55 11.10
C TYR A 6 -8.29 0.04 11.00
N ALA A 7 -8.61 -0.46 9.81
CA ALA A 7 -8.62 -1.88 9.53
C ALA A 7 -8.05 -2.22 8.15
N VAL A 8 -7.62 -3.46 8.01
CA VAL A 8 -7.31 -4.10 6.72
C VAL A 8 -8.19 -5.31 6.56
N GLY A 9 -8.94 -5.37 5.45
CA GLY A 9 -9.81 -6.50 5.12
C GLY A 9 -9.29 -7.31 3.95
N GLY A 10 -9.44 -8.64 4.03
CA GLY A 10 -9.06 -9.58 2.97
C GLY A 10 -8.80 -10.99 3.47
N SER A 11 -8.38 -11.89 2.57
CA SER A 11 -7.99 -13.26 2.93
C SER A 11 -7.01 -13.86 1.90
N PRO A 12 -5.86 -14.39 2.34
CA PRO A 12 -5.31 -14.35 3.69
C PRO A 12 -4.80 -12.94 4.06
N ILE A 13 -4.83 -12.59 5.35
CA ILE A 13 -4.53 -11.21 5.80
C ILE A 13 -3.49 -11.14 6.92
N SER A 14 -3.23 -12.24 7.64
CA SER A 14 -2.41 -12.25 8.85
C SER A 14 -0.99 -11.71 8.67
N HIS A 15 -0.42 -11.86 7.48
CA HIS A 15 0.93 -11.38 7.12
C HIS A 15 0.99 -9.90 6.74
N SER A 16 -0.14 -9.18 6.72
CA SER A 16 -0.21 -7.82 6.23
C SER A 16 0.65 -6.84 7.05
N LEU A 17 1.51 -6.09 6.36
CA LEU A 17 2.31 -4.99 6.91
C LEU A 17 1.56 -3.65 6.91
N SER A 18 0.33 -3.60 6.39
CA SER A 18 -0.45 -2.36 6.29
C SER A 18 -0.70 -1.67 7.64
N PRO A 19 -0.97 -2.37 8.76
CA PRO A 19 -1.10 -1.71 10.07
C PRO A 19 0.19 -1.03 10.52
N LEU A 20 1.35 -1.60 10.17
CA LEU A 20 2.65 -1.03 10.49
C LEU A 20 2.90 0.25 9.67
N LEU A 21 2.67 0.19 8.37
CA LEU A 21 2.77 1.36 7.48
C LEU A 21 1.80 2.47 7.87
N PHE A 22 0.56 2.12 8.19
CA PHE A 22 -0.40 3.08 8.70
C PHE A 22 0.14 3.81 9.94
N SER A 23 0.65 3.06 10.92
CA SER A 23 1.19 3.61 12.16
C SER A 23 2.40 4.51 11.93
N LEU A 24 3.31 4.12 11.04
CA LEU A 24 4.50 4.92 10.68
C LEU A 24 4.09 6.28 10.12
N VAL A 25 3.22 6.31 9.13
CA VAL A 25 2.76 7.58 8.52
C VAL A 25 1.96 8.40 9.52
N PHE A 26 1.03 7.77 10.26
CA PHE A 26 0.20 8.46 11.26
C PHE A 26 1.05 9.16 12.32
N HIS A 27 2.00 8.45 12.93
CA HIS A 27 2.85 9.01 13.98
C HIS A 27 3.86 10.03 13.45
N SER A 28 4.35 9.86 12.21
CA SER A 28 5.17 10.87 11.54
C SER A 28 4.41 12.19 11.35
N LEU A 29 3.19 12.13 10.82
CA LEU A 29 2.33 13.30 10.65
C LEU A 29 1.96 13.94 11.99
N LYS A 30 1.66 13.13 13.01
CA LYS A 30 1.33 13.62 14.35
C LYS A 30 2.52 14.32 15.02
N LYS A 31 3.74 13.84 14.83
CA LYS A 31 4.98 14.47 15.32
C LYS A 31 5.15 15.89 14.73
N ASN A 32 4.64 16.11 13.53
CA ASN A 32 4.63 17.38 12.82
C ASN A 32 3.35 18.21 13.01
N ASP A 33 2.56 17.92 14.06
CA ASP A 33 1.29 18.58 14.42
C ASP A 33 0.19 18.56 13.34
N GLN A 34 0.30 17.69 12.33
CA GLN A 34 -0.64 17.65 11.21
C GLN A 34 -1.97 16.92 11.54
N LEU A 35 -1.94 15.98 12.50
CA LEU A 35 -3.09 15.15 12.89
C LEU A 35 -3.44 15.28 14.38
N SER A 36 -3.21 16.46 14.98
CA SER A 36 -3.42 16.70 16.41
C SER A 36 -4.87 16.43 16.88
N ASN A 37 -5.83 16.54 15.96
CA ASN A 37 -7.26 16.37 16.25
C ASN A 37 -7.77 14.93 16.13
N LEU A 38 -6.93 13.97 15.72
CA LEU A 38 -7.28 12.55 15.59
C LEU A 38 -6.57 11.69 16.65
N ILE A 39 -7.34 10.76 17.23
CA ILE A 39 -6.82 9.74 18.14
C ILE A 39 -7.06 8.37 17.53
N PRO A 40 -6.01 7.60 17.19
CA PRO A 40 -6.16 6.23 16.73
C PRO A 40 -6.62 5.37 17.92
N ARG A 41 -7.78 4.71 17.78
CA ARG A 41 -8.37 3.85 18.81
C ARG A 41 -8.04 2.39 18.55
N THR A 42 -8.17 1.96 17.30
CA THR A 42 -8.03 0.55 16.93
C THR A 42 -7.26 0.40 15.62
N LEU A 43 -6.49 -0.67 15.57
CA LEU A 43 -5.80 -1.18 14.38
C LEU A 43 -6.17 -2.66 14.24
N ARG A 44 -6.82 -3.07 13.16
CA ARG A 44 -7.39 -4.42 13.02
C ARG A 44 -7.07 -5.09 11.70
N LEU A 45 -6.98 -6.42 11.75
CA LEU A 45 -7.04 -7.28 10.57
C LEU A 45 -8.38 -8.03 10.59
N ILE A 46 -9.09 -7.99 9.47
CA ILE A 46 -10.39 -8.64 9.30
C ILE A 46 -10.23 -9.70 8.22
N GLU A 47 -10.09 -10.94 8.63
CA GLU A 47 -10.00 -12.08 7.73
C GLU A 47 -11.38 -12.36 7.14
N SER A 48 -11.58 -11.98 5.87
CA SER A 48 -12.83 -12.25 5.16
C SER A 48 -12.65 -12.31 3.65
N VAL A 49 -13.49 -13.10 3.00
CA VAL A 49 -13.65 -13.16 1.54
C VAL A 49 -14.86 -12.37 1.06
N HIS A 50 -15.62 -11.75 1.98
CA HIS A 50 -16.84 -11.01 1.70
C HIS A 50 -16.73 -9.55 2.17
N ILE A 51 -16.98 -8.63 1.24
CA ILE A 51 -16.87 -7.19 1.53
C ILE A 51 -17.85 -6.72 2.62
N ASP A 52 -19.04 -7.30 2.67
CA ASP A 52 -20.09 -6.93 3.64
C ASP A 52 -19.67 -7.19 5.08
N GLU A 53 -18.88 -8.25 5.33
CA GLU A 53 -18.34 -8.56 6.67
C GLU A 53 -17.32 -7.50 7.08
N VAL A 54 -16.44 -7.09 6.17
CA VAL A 54 -15.44 -6.05 6.43
C VAL A 54 -16.10 -4.70 6.66
N LEU A 55 -17.11 -4.35 5.86
CA LEU A 55 -17.87 -3.11 6.04
C LEU A 55 -18.69 -3.15 7.34
N GLY A 56 -19.23 -4.33 7.69
CA GLY A 56 -19.95 -4.55 8.94
C GLY A 56 -19.11 -4.19 10.17
N TRP A 57 -17.81 -4.45 10.15
CA TRP A 57 -16.89 -4.07 11.22
C TRP A 57 -16.85 -2.54 11.46
N GLY A 58 -17.07 -1.74 10.44
CA GLY A 58 -17.20 -0.29 10.59
C GLY A 58 -18.33 0.13 11.52
N TYR A 59 -19.33 -0.73 11.69
CA TYR A 59 -20.54 -0.48 12.49
C TYR A 59 -20.67 -1.39 13.72
N ILE A 60 -20.12 -2.63 13.64
CA ILE A 60 -20.29 -3.68 14.68
C ILE A 60 -18.92 -4.33 14.89
N GLU A 61 -18.52 -4.55 16.15
CA GLU A 61 -17.32 -5.31 16.48
C GLU A 61 -17.48 -6.78 16.05
N HIS A 62 -16.53 -7.29 15.28
CA HIS A 62 -16.42 -8.69 14.87
C HIS A 62 -15.15 -9.34 15.42
N ASP A 63 -15.04 -10.66 15.26
CA ASP A 63 -13.81 -11.38 15.58
C ASP A 63 -12.60 -10.81 14.82
N GLU A 64 -11.57 -10.46 15.57
CA GLU A 64 -10.41 -9.74 15.09
C GLU A 64 -9.18 -10.62 15.17
N HIS A 65 -8.33 -10.57 14.15
CA HIS A 65 -7.10 -11.33 14.09
C HIS A 65 -5.88 -10.45 14.38
N ASN A 66 -4.91 -11.01 15.08
CA ASN A 66 -3.61 -10.38 15.25
C ASN A 66 -2.74 -10.65 14.02
N PRO A 67 -1.90 -9.68 13.59
CA PRO A 67 -0.89 -9.95 12.57
C PRO A 67 0.10 -11.02 13.02
N ASP A 68 0.60 -11.85 12.09
CA ASP A 68 1.60 -12.90 12.37
C ASP A 68 2.91 -12.35 12.94
N TRP A 69 3.22 -11.09 12.62
CA TRP A 69 4.40 -10.40 13.16
C TRP A 69 4.19 -9.81 14.56
N ALA A 70 2.96 -9.79 15.08
CA ALA A 70 2.70 -9.34 16.44
C ALA A 70 3.16 -10.39 17.48
N PRO A 71 3.60 -9.98 18.69
CA PRO A 71 3.93 -10.90 19.76
C PRO A 71 2.73 -11.77 20.15
N LEU A 72 2.97 -13.09 20.34
CA LEU A 72 1.94 -14.10 20.58
C LEU A 72 1.16 -13.93 21.88
N GLU A 73 1.70 -13.23 22.88
CA GLU A 73 1.18 -13.22 24.25
C GLU A 73 0.32 -12.02 24.62
N SER A 74 0.17 -11.05 23.72
CA SER A 74 -0.51 -9.81 24.08
C SER A 74 -1.92 -9.74 23.52
N ARG A 75 -2.89 -9.44 24.39
CA ARG A 75 -4.20 -8.96 23.96
C ARG A 75 -4.01 -7.74 23.07
N PHE A 76 -4.88 -7.54 22.10
CA PHE A 76 -4.77 -6.55 21.04
C PHE A 76 -4.45 -5.11 21.54
N GLU A 77 -4.95 -4.68 22.69
CA GLU A 77 -4.63 -3.37 23.28
C GLU A 77 -3.14 -3.21 23.61
N SER A 78 -2.50 -4.27 24.13
CA SER A 78 -1.06 -4.27 24.38
C SER A 78 -0.25 -4.31 23.09
N ASN A 79 -0.73 -4.96 22.02
CA ASN A 79 -0.08 -4.95 20.72
C ASN A 79 -0.10 -3.56 20.08
N THR A 80 -1.19 -2.83 20.18
CA THR A 80 -1.27 -1.44 19.69
C THR A 80 -0.29 -0.53 20.42
N LEU A 81 -0.14 -0.70 21.75
CA LEU A 81 0.84 0.04 22.52
C LEU A 81 2.29 -0.34 22.20
N GLN A 82 2.57 -1.62 21.99
CA GLN A 82 3.90 -2.08 21.60
C GLN A 82 4.26 -1.62 20.18
N LEU A 83 3.32 -1.72 19.24
CA LEU A 83 3.49 -1.20 17.89
C LEU A 83 3.77 0.31 17.91
N ARG A 84 3.02 1.06 18.70
CA ARG A 84 3.23 2.49 18.87
C ARG A 84 4.63 2.80 19.41
N ARG A 85 5.09 2.08 20.44
CA ARG A 85 6.45 2.26 21.01
C ARG A 85 7.52 1.97 19.97
N LEU A 86 7.40 0.87 19.24
CA LEU A 86 8.33 0.51 18.17
C LEU A 86 8.41 1.60 17.10
N VAL A 87 7.26 2.07 16.63
CA VAL A 87 7.18 3.13 15.62
C VAL A 87 7.77 4.43 16.14
N GLU A 88 7.43 4.86 17.36
CA GLU A 88 7.99 6.06 18.00
C GLU A 88 9.52 5.96 18.16
N GLU A 89 10.04 4.79 18.49
CA GLU A 89 11.48 4.53 18.59
C GLU A 89 12.18 4.65 17.24
N VAL A 90 11.66 4.01 16.20
CA VAL A 90 12.20 4.11 14.82
C VAL A 90 12.18 5.56 14.34
N LEU A 91 11.07 6.26 14.49
CA LEU A 91 10.94 7.67 14.10
C LEU A 91 11.85 8.62 14.91
N THR A 92 12.33 8.21 16.08
CA THR A 92 13.24 9.02 16.93
C THR A 92 14.69 8.82 16.55
N ARG A 93 15.09 7.63 16.10
CA ARG A 93 16.47 7.33 15.68
C ARG A 93 16.93 8.16 14.47
N GLU A 94 16.00 8.58 13.62
CA GLU A 94 16.30 9.31 12.38
C GLU A 94 16.57 10.80 12.51
N THR A 95 16.55 11.39 13.67
CA THR A 95 16.92 12.80 13.83
C THR A 95 18.37 13.12 13.39
N HIS A 96 19.13 12.11 12.95
CA HIS A 96 20.53 12.24 12.55
C HIS A 96 20.84 11.92 11.07
N SER A 97 19.87 11.42 10.27
CA SER A 97 20.12 11.19 8.84
C SER A 97 19.40 12.23 7.97
N SER A 98 20.20 13.13 7.41
CA SER A 98 19.73 14.11 6.43
C SER A 98 19.50 13.41 5.07
N PHE A 99 18.39 12.70 4.92
CA PHE A 99 17.91 12.35 3.59
C PHE A 99 17.27 13.60 2.98
N ALA A 100 18.04 14.32 2.18
CA ALA A 100 17.53 15.32 1.25
C ALA A 100 16.80 14.59 0.12
N GLY A 101 15.68 13.96 0.43
CA GLY A 101 14.81 13.33 -0.55
C GLY A 101 14.25 14.40 -1.47
N ASN A 102 14.50 14.26 -2.76
CA ASN A 102 13.99 15.17 -3.79
C ASN A 102 12.48 14.95 -3.91
N ASN A 103 11.68 15.74 -3.19
CA ASN A 103 10.20 15.72 -3.20
C ASN A 103 9.60 16.10 -4.57
N SER A 104 10.43 16.35 -5.60
CA SER A 104 10.02 16.93 -6.87
C SER A 104 9.41 15.94 -7.88
N MET A 105 9.38 14.64 -7.60
CA MET A 105 8.87 13.63 -8.55
C MET A 105 7.50 13.06 -8.21
N ARG A 106 6.77 13.64 -7.26
CA ARG A 106 5.41 13.19 -6.97
C ARG A 106 4.48 13.62 -8.09
N THR A 107 3.88 12.64 -8.76
CA THR A 107 2.77 12.91 -9.68
C THR A 107 1.72 13.74 -8.94
N GLN A 108 1.48 14.96 -9.40
CA GLN A 108 0.44 15.81 -8.83
C GLN A 108 -0.91 15.26 -9.29
N HIS A 109 -1.42 14.26 -8.60
CA HIS A 109 -2.80 13.85 -8.80
C HIS A 109 -3.71 14.92 -8.20
N PRO A 110 -4.69 15.42 -8.97
CA PRO A 110 -5.62 16.41 -8.44
C PRO A 110 -6.34 15.81 -7.23
N VAL A 111 -6.21 16.45 -6.08
CA VAL A 111 -6.99 16.10 -4.88
C VAL A 111 -8.45 16.28 -5.23
N SER A 112 -9.26 15.24 -5.05
CA SER A 112 -10.69 15.34 -5.28
C SER A 112 -11.29 16.42 -4.36
N ARG A 113 -11.97 17.40 -4.97
CA ARG A 113 -12.63 18.49 -4.24
C ARG A 113 -13.80 18.04 -3.37
N HIS A 114 -14.16 16.75 -3.44
CA HIS A 114 -15.32 16.18 -2.78
C HIS A 114 -15.02 15.53 -1.43
N ILE A 115 -13.73 15.38 -1.07
CA ILE A 115 -13.37 14.77 0.21
C ILE A 115 -13.40 15.85 1.29
N PRO A 116 -14.07 15.60 2.44
CA PRO A 116 -14.01 16.51 3.56
C PRO A 116 -12.58 16.68 4.07
N SER A 117 -12.11 17.93 4.13
CA SER A 117 -10.80 18.28 4.70
C SER A 117 -10.78 18.27 6.23
N GLN A 118 -11.96 18.22 6.85
CA GLN A 118 -12.13 18.13 8.30
C GLN A 118 -12.34 16.68 8.70
N TYR A 119 -11.86 16.34 9.90
CA TYR A 119 -12.14 15.07 10.55
C TYR A 119 -13.33 15.22 11.48
N TYR A 120 -14.21 14.22 11.43
CA TYR A 120 -15.41 14.16 12.26
C TYR A 120 -15.13 13.38 13.55
N GLU A 121 -16.15 13.27 14.42
CA GLU A 121 -16.02 12.61 15.72
C GLU A 121 -15.65 11.13 15.58
N GLU A 122 -16.13 10.47 14.52
CA GLU A 122 -15.83 9.08 14.22
C GLU A 122 -15.36 8.95 12.78
N GLU A 123 -14.12 8.50 12.61
CA GLU A 123 -13.53 8.17 11.33
C GLU A 123 -13.20 6.67 11.25
N VAL A 124 -13.52 6.03 10.14
CA VAL A 124 -13.10 4.64 9.87
C VAL A 124 -12.33 4.64 8.56
N TRP A 125 -11.08 4.22 8.62
CA TRP A 125 -10.22 4.11 7.46
C TRP A 125 -9.85 2.65 7.23
N MET A 126 -9.91 2.20 5.98
CA MET A 126 -9.66 0.80 5.64
C MET A 126 -8.81 0.64 4.40
N ASN A 127 -7.97 -0.39 4.40
CA ASN A 127 -7.45 -0.98 3.18
C ASN A 127 -8.17 -2.29 2.86
N LEU A 128 -8.39 -2.53 1.58
CA LEU A 128 -8.91 -3.79 1.07
C LEU A 128 -7.82 -4.50 0.26
N THR A 129 -7.67 -5.80 0.52
CA THR A 129 -6.81 -6.66 -0.30
C THR A 129 -7.62 -7.77 -0.97
N SER A 130 -6.95 -8.73 -1.58
CA SER A 130 -7.61 -9.87 -2.23
C SER A 130 -8.47 -10.64 -1.22
N PRO A 131 -9.66 -11.12 -1.61
CA PRO A 131 -10.32 -10.97 -2.90
C PRO A 131 -11.30 -9.79 -2.96
N LEU A 132 -11.26 -8.83 -2.06
CA LEU A 132 -12.33 -7.86 -1.82
C LEU A 132 -12.39 -6.69 -2.83
N LYS A 133 -11.26 -6.32 -3.43
CA LYS A 133 -11.11 -5.11 -4.26
C LYS A 133 -12.15 -4.95 -5.39
N HIS A 134 -12.68 -6.06 -5.92
CA HIS A 134 -13.65 -6.06 -7.00
C HIS A 134 -15.11 -6.20 -6.54
N GLN A 135 -15.34 -6.33 -5.22
CA GLN A 135 -16.67 -6.57 -4.69
C GLN A 135 -17.45 -5.29 -4.37
N LEU A 136 -16.76 -4.14 -4.29
CA LEU A 136 -17.42 -2.88 -3.96
C LEU A 136 -18.10 -2.31 -5.20
N GLN A 137 -19.43 -2.42 -5.25
CA GLN A 137 -20.27 -1.94 -6.35
C GLN A 137 -21.49 -1.16 -5.88
N SER A 138 -21.49 -0.74 -4.60
CA SER A 138 -22.64 -0.06 -3.99
C SER A 138 -22.65 1.43 -4.30
N MET A 139 -23.83 1.97 -4.66
CA MET A 139 -24.08 3.40 -4.81
C MET A 139 -23.96 4.19 -3.49
N ALA A 140 -23.80 3.53 -2.36
CA ALA A 140 -23.59 4.18 -1.06
C ALA A 140 -22.15 4.74 -0.90
N PHE A 141 -21.26 4.44 -1.84
CA PHE A 141 -19.88 4.93 -1.82
C PHE A 141 -19.69 6.08 -2.80
N THR A 142 -18.95 7.09 -2.36
CA THR A 142 -18.51 8.20 -3.22
C THR A 142 -17.10 7.91 -3.73
N PRO A 143 -16.93 7.52 -5.00
CA PRO A 143 -15.61 7.30 -5.56
C PRO A 143 -14.88 8.63 -5.75
N VAL A 144 -13.61 8.67 -5.43
CA VAL A 144 -12.74 9.84 -5.69
C VAL A 144 -11.91 9.69 -6.96
N ASP A 145 -11.94 8.50 -7.54
CA ASP A 145 -11.30 8.10 -8.79
C ASP A 145 -12.15 7.03 -9.51
N ASN A 146 -11.60 6.43 -10.57
CA ASN A 146 -12.27 5.40 -11.37
C ASN A 146 -12.19 3.97 -10.77
N GLY A 147 -11.77 3.81 -9.53
CA GLY A 147 -11.55 2.50 -8.90
C GLY A 147 -12.77 1.60 -8.89
N MET A 148 -13.99 2.15 -8.83
CA MET A 148 -15.22 1.38 -8.94
C MET A 148 -15.47 0.88 -10.38
N ASP A 149 -15.17 1.69 -11.38
CA ASP A 149 -15.38 1.35 -12.79
C ASP A 149 -14.43 0.23 -13.23
N ILE A 150 -13.19 0.27 -12.79
CA ILE A 150 -12.19 -0.77 -13.05
C ILE A 150 -12.24 -1.94 -12.05
N LEU A 151 -13.18 -1.94 -11.11
CA LEU A 151 -13.37 -2.97 -10.08
C LEU A 151 -12.10 -3.22 -9.25
N SER A 152 -11.49 -2.16 -8.74
CA SER A 152 -10.20 -2.21 -8.04
C SER A 152 -10.11 -1.29 -6.83
N VAL A 153 -11.21 -1.12 -6.10
CA VAL A 153 -11.18 -0.32 -4.85
C VAL A 153 -10.34 -1.03 -3.78
N ASN A 154 -9.37 -0.32 -3.23
CA ASN A 154 -8.50 -0.84 -2.17
C ASN A 154 -8.40 0.06 -0.94
N THR A 155 -8.99 1.25 -0.97
CA THR A 155 -8.91 2.22 0.13
C THR A 155 -10.29 2.83 0.39
N LEU A 156 -10.70 2.84 1.67
CA LEU A 156 -11.99 3.35 2.12
C LEU A 156 -11.81 4.37 3.25
N ARG A 157 -12.71 5.35 3.30
CA ARG A 157 -12.84 6.30 4.40
C ARG A 157 -14.32 6.54 4.73
N TRP A 158 -14.71 6.28 5.97
CA TRP A 158 -15.97 6.71 6.56
C TRP A 158 -15.74 7.99 7.36
N THR A 159 -16.55 8.99 7.13
CA THR A 159 -16.43 10.33 7.75
C THR A 159 -17.51 10.61 8.81
N GLY A 160 -18.23 9.59 9.26
CA GLY A 160 -19.44 9.80 10.09
C GLY A 160 -20.70 10.14 9.28
N HIS A 161 -20.55 10.57 8.02
CA HIS A 161 -21.65 10.99 7.15
C HIS A 161 -21.76 10.18 5.86
N GLY A 162 -20.67 9.58 5.39
CA GLY A 162 -20.66 8.82 4.16
C GLY A 162 -19.33 8.11 3.93
N TRP A 163 -19.41 7.07 3.10
CA TRP A 163 -18.25 6.34 2.64
C TRP A 163 -17.66 6.96 1.38
N TYR A 164 -16.35 7.10 1.40
CA TYR A 164 -15.54 7.46 0.24
C TYR A 164 -14.62 6.29 -0.11
N CYS A 165 -14.31 6.13 -1.39
CA CYS A 165 -13.45 5.04 -1.84
C CYS A 165 -12.49 5.48 -2.95
N ALA A 166 -11.37 4.77 -3.04
CA ALA A 166 -10.33 5.01 -4.04
C ALA A 166 -9.62 3.71 -4.45
N THR A 167 -8.93 3.77 -5.61
CA THR A 167 -7.90 2.81 -5.99
C THR A 167 -6.53 3.48 -5.91
N THR A 168 -5.62 2.92 -5.11
CA THR A 168 -4.31 3.52 -4.83
C THR A 168 -3.13 2.65 -5.26
N ASP A 169 -3.38 1.38 -5.61
CA ASP A 169 -2.34 0.44 -6.06
C ASP A 169 -1.59 0.98 -7.29
N GLY A 170 -2.33 1.46 -8.29
CA GLY A 170 -1.74 1.87 -9.56
C GLY A 170 -0.88 3.11 -9.45
N ALA A 171 -1.39 4.16 -8.82
CA ALA A 171 -0.62 5.40 -8.65
C ALA A 171 0.62 5.18 -7.77
N GLY A 172 0.48 4.42 -6.68
CA GLY A 172 1.62 4.04 -5.85
C GLY A 172 2.66 3.22 -6.62
N PHE A 173 2.23 2.34 -7.50
CA PHE A 173 3.14 1.57 -8.37
C PHE A 173 3.87 2.47 -9.39
N VAL A 174 3.20 3.45 -9.98
CA VAL A 174 3.85 4.42 -10.88
C VAL A 174 4.92 5.23 -10.13
N ASP A 175 4.63 5.70 -8.92
CA ASP A 175 5.62 6.39 -8.07
C ASP A 175 6.84 5.51 -7.78
N VAL A 176 6.63 4.22 -7.49
CA VAL A 176 7.72 3.23 -7.30
C VAL A 176 8.54 3.05 -8.57
N ALA A 177 7.91 2.90 -9.72
CA ALA A 177 8.60 2.75 -11.00
C ALA A 177 9.50 3.96 -11.31
N ILE A 178 8.97 5.18 -11.11
CA ILE A 178 9.73 6.43 -11.28
C ILE A 178 10.89 6.49 -10.29
N HIS A 179 10.68 6.13 -9.02
CA HIS A 179 11.72 6.08 -8.00
C HIS A 179 12.87 5.14 -8.41
N HIS A 180 12.56 4.04 -9.08
CA HIS A 180 13.53 3.09 -9.62
C HIS A 180 14.08 3.49 -11.01
N GLY A 181 13.85 4.72 -11.46
CA GLY A 181 14.42 5.28 -12.68
C GLY A 181 13.74 4.84 -13.98
N ILE A 182 12.46 4.41 -13.91
CA ILE A 182 11.65 4.08 -15.09
C ILE A 182 10.90 5.34 -15.51
N ASP A 183 11.15 5.83 -16.71
CA ASP A 183 10.47 7.00 -17.27
C ASP A 183 9.14 6.59 -17.93
N VAL A 184 8.10 6.51 -17.11
CA VAL A 184 6.76 6.10 -17.54
C VAL A 184 6.20 7.08 -18.56
N ALA A 185 6.40 8.39 -18.35
CA ALA A 185 5.87 9.44 -19.20
C ALA A 185 6.46 9.43 -20.62
N SER A 186 7.65 8.85 -20.80
CA SER A 186 8.26 8.66 -22.12
C SER A 186 7.82 7.36 -22.83
N GLY A 187 6.74 6.72 -22.37
CA GLY A 187 6.17 5.56 -23.03
C GLY A 187 6.79 4.22 -22.61
N ALA A 188 7.28 4.12 -21.37
CA ALA A 188 7.81 2.85 -20.84
C ALA A 188 6.78 1.72 -20.95
N ILE A 189 7.26 0.51 -21.24
CA ILE A 189 6.44 -0.66 -21.51
C ILE A 189 6.36 -1.55 -20.26
N LEU A 190 5.15 -1.72 -19.74
CA LEU A 190 4.84 -2.60 -18.62
C LEU A 190 4.26 -3.92 -19.12
N GLY A 191 4.88 -5.03 -18.73
CA GLY A 191 4.32 -6.37 -18.89
C GLY A 191 3.55 -6.81 -17.64
N LEU A 192 2.28 -7.20 -17.81
CA LEU A 192 1.41 -7.67 -16.72
C LEU A 192 1.02 -9.13 -16.93
N ASN A 193 1.35 -9.98 -15.95
CA ASN A 193 0.81 -11.32 -15.82
C ASN A 193 -0.24 -11.36 -14.71
N GLY A 194 -1.51 -11.57 -15.09
CA GLY A 194 -2.67 -11.51 -14.19
C GLY A 194 -3.58 -10.30 -14.44
N GLY A 195 -4.86 -10.43 -14.05
CA GLY A 195 -5.93 -9.43 -14.29
C GLY A 195 -6.78 -9.17 -13.05
N GLY A 196 -6.21 -9.33 -11.86
CA GLY A 196 -6.88 -9.02 -10.59
C GLY A 196 -7.05 -7.51 -10.36
N GLY A 197 -7.60 -7.12 -9.21
CA GLY A 197 -7.82 -5.72 -8.88
C GLY A 197 -6.55 -4.87 -8.97
N SER A 198 -5.46 -5.30 -8.34
CA SER A 198 -4.19 -4.57 -8.39
C SER A 198 -3.65 -4.42 -9.82
N ALA A 199 -3.73 -5.50 -10.63
CA ALA A 199 -3.29 -5.44 -12.02
C ALA A 199 -4.08 -4.42 -12.84
N ARG A 200 -5.41 -4.34 -12.65
CA ARG A 200 -6.26 -3.35 -13.32
C ARG A 200 -5.93 -1.93 -12.89
N SER A 201 -5.77 -1.68 -11.59
CA SER A 201 -5.37 -0.37 -11.06
C SER A 201 -4.02 0.07 -11.63
N ILE A 202 -3.05 -0.85 -11.68
CA ILE A 202 -1.71 -0.57 -12.20
C ILE A 202 -1.74 -0.28 -13.70
N ALA A 203 -2.48 -1.08 -14.48
CA ALA A 203 -2.59 -0.85 -15.92
C ALA A 203 -3.21 0.50 -16.23
N ASP A 204 -4.29 0.85 -15.54
CA ASP A 204 -4.99 2.12 -15.70
C ASP A 204 -4.07 3.30 -15.39
N ALA A 205 -3.45 3.32 -14.21
CA ALA A 205 -2.54 4.40 -13.81
C ALA A 205 -1.28 4.49 -14.69
N TRP A 206 -0.78 3.34 -15.19
CA TRP A 206 0.37 3.32 -16.09
C TRP A 206 0.05 3.97 -17.45
N LEU A 207 -1.15 3.69 -17.99
CA LEU A 207 -1.64 4.31 -19.22
C LEU A 207 -1.88 5.81 -19.04
N GLU A 208 -2.49 6.21 -17.91
CA GLU A 208 -2.69 7.63 -17.57
C GLU A 208 -1.36 8.40 -17.45
N ALA A 209 -0.32 7.74 -16.92
CA ALA A 209 1.02 8.31 -16.82
C ALA A 209 1.78 8.38 -18.15
N GLY A 210 1.21 7.89 -19.25
CA GLY A 210 1.80 7.93 -20.59
C GLY A 210 2.57 6.68 -21.00
N GLY A 211 2.59 5.64 -20.17
CA GLY A 211 3.21 4.36 -20.48
C GLY A 211 2.38 3.46 -21.39
N HIS A 212 2.92 2.29 -21.70
CA HIS A 212 2.25 1.25 -22.48
C HIS A 212 2.11 -0.02 -21.66
N VAL A 213 0.99 -0.73 -21.87
CA VAL A 213 0.69 -1.99 -21.17
C VAL A 213 0.59 -3.13 -22.16
N VAL A 214 1.25 -4.25 -21.83
CA VAL A 214 1.22 -5.53 -22.52
C VAL A 214 0.67 -6.59 -21.57
N SER A 215 -0.35 -7.34 -22.02
CA SER A 215 -0.84 -8.50 -21.29
C SER A 215 0.02 -9.73 -21.58
N LEU A 216 0.49 -10.38 -20.52
CA LEU A 216 1.25 -11.63 -20.60
C LEU A 216 0.39 -12.87 -20.31
N GLY A 217 -0.90 -12.67 -20.04
CA GLY A 217 -1.84 -13.73 -19.69
C GLY A 217 -2.14 -13.78 -18.18
N GLY A 218 -2.13 -14.99 -17.62
CA GLY A 218 -2.44 -15.25 -16.23
C GLY A 218 -3.79 -15.96 -16.03
N ARG A 219 -4.12 -16.31 -14.76
CA ARG A 219 -5.38 -16.98 -14.39
C ARG A 219 -6.61 -16.13 -14.67
N ARG A 220 -6.47 -14.82 -14.55
CA ARG A 220 -7.47 -13.82 -14.97
C ARG A 220 -6.82 -12.95 -16.03
N ILE A 221 -7.46 -12.81 -17.15
CA ILE A 221 -6.99 -11.93 -18.23
C ILE A 221 -7.41 -10.51 -17.91
N ILE A 222 -6.47 -9.57 -18.09
CA ILE A 222 -6.77 -8.15 -17.95
C ILE A 222 -7.69 -7.68 -19.08
N ASP A 223 -8.55 -6.70 -18.81
CA ASP A 223 -9.46 -6.16 -19.81
C ASP A 223 -8.68 -5.58 -21.01
N ALA A 224 -9.17 -5.84 -22.21
CA ALA A 224 -8.53 -5.39 -23.44
C ALA A 224 -8.44 -3.86 -23.54
N SER A 225 -9.32 -3.12 -22.90
CA SER A 225 -9.28 -1.64 -22.83
C SER A 225 -8.07 -1.11 -22.06
N LEU A 226 -7.48 -1.94 -21.18
CA LEU A 226 -6.28 -1.63 -20.40
C LEU A 226 -4.98 -2.14 -21.05
N VAL A 227 -5.04 -2.65 -22.28
CA VAL A 227 -3.89 -3.14 -23.05
C VAL A 227 -3.65 -2.23 -24.24
N SER A 228 -2.47 -1.66 -24.35
CA SER A 228 -2.14 -0.70 -25.41
C SER A 228 -1.19 -1.24 -26.49
N LYS A 229 -0.52 -2.36 -26.23
CA LYS A 229 0.38 -3.03 -27.20
C LYS A 229 0.22 -4.54 -27.16
N GLN A 230 0.51 -5.18 -28.28
CA GLN A 230 0.61 -6.64 -28.36
C GLN A 230 2.02 -7.09 -27.98
N LEU A 231 2.13 -8.23 -27.33
CA LEU A 231 3.44 -8.78 -26.94
C LEU A 231 4.36 -9.02 -28.15
N ALA A 232 3.80 -9.44 -29.28
CA ALA A 232 4.55 -9.68 -30.51
C ALA A 232 5.23 -8.43 -31.09
N ASP A 233 4.78 -7.23 -30.69
CA ASP A 233 5.30 -5.95 -31.17
C ASP A 233 6.36 -5.35 -30.20
N VAL A 234 6.77 -6.11 -29.16
CA VAL A 234 7.64 -5.62 -28.09
C VAL A 234 8.91 -6.48 -28.02
N GLU A 235 10.06 -5.84 -28.21
CA GLU A 235 11.37 -6.50 -28.09
C GLU A 235 11.83 -6.65 -26.64
N GLN A 236 11.51 -5.67 -25.81
CA GLN A 236 11.89 -5.62 -24.40
C GLN A 236 10.86 -4.86 -23.56
N LEU A 237 10.55 -5.37 -22.38
CA LEU A 237 9.77 -4.68 -21.36
C LEU A 237 10.67 -3.79 -20.49
N ASP A 238 10.18 -2.61 -20.11
CA ASP A 238 10.86 -1.76 -19.13
C ASP A 238 10.67 -2.29 -17.71
N LEU A 239 9.44 -2.77 -17.43
CA LEU A 239 9.08 -3.38 -16.15
C LEU A 239 8.16 -4.58 -16.38
N LEU A 240 8.37 -5.63 -15.64
CA LEU A 240 7.50 -6.80 -15.57
C LEU A 240 6.93 -6.93 -14.16
N ILE A 241 5.63 -7.23 -14.04
CA ILE A 241 5.02 -7.67 -12.80
C ILE A 241 4.23 -8.95 -13.00
N ASP A 242 4.48 -9.97 -12.19
CA ASP A 242 3.80 -11.26 -12.21
C ASP A 242 2.98 -11.47 -10.94
N PHE A 243 1.65 -11.31 -11.05
CA PHE A 243 0.71 -11.53 -9.96
C PHE A 243 0.31 -13.00 -9.76
N ASP A 244 0.54 -13.83 -10.76
CA ASP A 244 0.08 -15.21 -10.74
C ASP A 244 1.20 -16.23 -10.49
N GLY A 245 2.46 -15.78 -10.49
CA GLY A 245 3.64 -16.62 -10.28
C GLY A 245 3.84 -17.69 -11.37
N THR A 246 3.25 -17.48 -12.56
CA THR A 246 3.23 -18.48 -13.64
C THR A 246 3.98 -18.05 -14.88
N TYR A 247 4.72 -16.95 -14.77
CA TYR A 247 5.38 -16.34 -15.90
C TYR A 247 6.60 -17.15 -16.36
N ASP A 248 6.73 -17.35 -17.68
CA ASP A 248 7.86 -18.02 -18.28
C ASP A 248 9.03 -17.05 -18.52
N SER A 249 10.22 -17.46 -18.15
CA SER A 249 11.45 -16.62 -18.06
C SER A 249 11.99 -16.07 -19.37
N ASP A 250 11.37 -16.37 -20.52
CA ASP A 250 11.92 -16.02 -21.84
C ASP A 250 11.62 -14.57 -22.28
N ILE A 251 10.83 -13.78 -21.55
CA ILE A 251 10.59 -12.39 -21.91
C ILE A 251 11.65 -11.49 -21.31
N ASN A 252 12.28 -10.72 -22.17
CA ASN A 252 13.33 -9.79 -21.81
C ASN A 252 12.71 -8.56 -21.12
N ALA A 253 12.89 -8.44 -19.80
CA ALA A 253 12.50 -7.27 -19.02
C ALA A 253 13.73 -6.61 -18.38
N LYS A 254 13.83 -5.29 -18.45
CA LYS A 254 14.91 -4.54 -17.79
C LYS A 254 14.84 -4.67 -16.29
N ARG A 255 13.61 -4.69 -15.75
CA ARG A 255 13.31 -4.83 -14.32
C ARG A 255 12.10 -5.72 -14.10
N THR A 256 12.06 -6.37 -12.94
CA THR A 256 10.91 -7.15 -12.47
C THR A 256 10.49 -6.67 -11.10
N LEU A 257 9.19 -6.65 -10.83
CA LEU A 257 8.65 -6.47 -9.49
C LEU A 257 7.92 -7.75 -9.10
N THR A 258 8.28 -8.28 -7.93
CA THR A 258 7.60 -9.42 -7.33
C THR A 258 6.59 -8.89 -6.30
N PRO A 259 5.27 -9.09 -6.49
CA PRO A 259 4.26 -8.57 -5.57
C PRO A 259 4.36 -9.16 -4.17
N ASP A 260 4.82 -10.41 -4.08
CA ASP A 260 5.04 -11.09 -2.81
C ASP A 260 6.38 -10.68 -2.20
N TYR A 261 6.43 -10.70 -0.88
CA TYR A 261 7.64 -10.45 -0.11
C TYR A 261 7.81 -11.50 0.97
N ALA A 262 9.04 -11.99 1.13
CA ALA A 262 9.37 -12.93 2.19
C ALA A 262 9.59 -12.18 3.53
N PRO A 263 9.33 -12.83 4.68
CA PRO A 263 9.72 -12.29 5.98
C PRO A 263 11.21 -11.95 6.00
N LEU A 264 11.56 -10.86 6.70
CA LEU A 264 12.97 -10.47 6.82
C LEU A 264 13.73 -11.48 7.68
N SER A 265 14.95 -11.83 7.22
CA SER A 265 15.90 -12.65 7.99
C SER A 265 16.68 -11.82 9.02
N GLY A 266 16.58 -10.49 8.97
CA GLY A 266 17.28 -9.59 9.87
C GLY A 266 18.76 -9.39 9.53
N SER A 267 19.20 -9.64 8.29
CA SER A 267 20.56 -9.33 7.86
C SER A 267 20.67 -7.94 7.24
N PHE A 268 21.79 -7.27 7.48
CA PHE A 268 22.07 -5.95 6.91
C PHE A 268 22.22 -6.00 5.38
N GLU A 269 22.74 -7.09 4.85
CA GLU A 269 22.88 -7.32 3.41
C GLU A 269 21.52 -7.37 2.70
N GLN A 270 20.49 -7.94 3.37
CA GLN A 270 19.14 -7.97 2.85
C GLN A 270 18.53 -6.56 2.79
N GLN A 271 18.85 -5.70 3.77
CA GLN A 271 18.42 -4.30 3.77
C GLN A 271 18.96 -3.55 2.56
N GLU A 272 20.27 -3.59 2.36
CA GLU A 272 20.90 -2.92 1.22
C GLU A 272 20.31 -3.41 -0.10
N LEU A 273 20.07 -4.72 -0.24
CA LEU A 273 19.47 -5.30 -1.43
C LEU A 273 18.05 -4.76 -1.66
N ILE A 274 17.21 -4.71 -0.64
CA ILE A 274 15.81 -4.27 -0.77
C ILE A 274 15.72 -2.76 -1.04
N LEU A 275 16.56 -1.95 -0.40
CA LEU A 275 16.53 -0.49 -0.55
C LEU A 275 17.22 0.01 -1.83
N SER A 276 18.00 -0.83 -2.49
CA SER A 276 18.72 -0.43 -3.72
C SER A 276 17.77 -0.17 -4.88
N THR A 277 17.88 1.01 -5.47
CA THR A 277 17.13 1.39 -6.68
C THR A 277 17.75 0.88 -7.97
N THR A 278 18.93 0.24 -7.90
CA THR A 278 19.66 -0.26 -9.07
C THR A 278 19.39 -1.74 -9.38
N ASN A 279 18.70 -2.44 -8.50
CA ASN A 279 18.42 -3.85 -8.66
C ASN A 279 17.49 -4.14 -9.84
N ILE A 280 17.72 -5.28 -10.48
CA ILE A 280 16.82 -5.78 -11.52
C ILE A 280 15.48 -6.18 -10.93
N THR A 281 15.49 -6.83 -9.75
CA THR A 281 14.27 -7.22 -9.04
C THR A 281 13.92 -6.19 -7.96
N ILE A 282 12.71 -5.66 -8.02
CA ILE A 282 12.14 -4.74 -7.06
C ILE A 282 11.29 -5.55 -6.07
N ASP A 283 11.55 -5.38 -4.77
CA ASP A 283 10.81 -6.08 -3.70
C ASP A 283 9.36 -5.57 -3.61
N GLY A 284 8.41 -6.48 -3.35
CA GLY A 284 6.97 -6.17 -3.28
C GLY A 284 6.60 -5.16 -2.19
N ARG A 285 7.44 -4.98 -1.16
CA ARG A 285 7.24 -3.94 -0.13
C ARG A 285 7.19 -2.55 -0.72
N TRP A 286 7.93 -2.27 -1.78
CA TRP A 286 7.88 -0.98 -2.47
C TRP A 286 6.47 -0.67 -2.98
N MET A 287 5.81 -1.65 -3.60
CA MET A 287 4.43 -1.48 -4.06
C MET A 287 3.48 -1.21 -2.89
N LEU A 288 3.66 -1.91 -1.77
CA LEU A 288 2.85 -1.73 -0.57
C LEU A 288 3.07 -0.33 0.04
N VAL A 289 4.31 0.14 0.11
CA VAL A 289 4.66 1.49 0.59
C VAL A 289 4.07 2.57 -0.32
N GLY A 290 4.21 2.43 -1.63
CA GLY A 290 3.65 3.37 -2.61
C GLY A 290 2.13 3.49 -2.50
N GLN A 291 1.40 2.37 -2.48
CA GLN A 291 -0.06 2.39 -2.34
C GLN A 291 -0.51 3.01 -1.00
N HIS A 292 0.25 2.81 0.08
CA HIS A 292 -0.07 3.43 1.37
C HIS A 292 0.06 4.95 1.31
N LEU A 293 1.15 5.48 0.77
CA LEU A 293 1.31 6.93 0.60
C LEU A 293 0.19 7.53 -0.25
N GLU A 294 -0.24 6.81 -1.31
CA GLU A 294 -1.38 7.25 -2.12
C GLU A 294 -2.71 7.20 -1.36
N SER A 295 -2.92 6.22 -0.48
CA SER A 295 -4.11 6.18 0.38
C SER A 295 -4.21 7.43 1.26
N TRP A 296 -3.09 7.87 1.84
CA TRP A 296 -3.01 9.11 2.62
C TRP A 296 -3.23 10.35 1.76
N ARG A 297 -2.57 10.43 0.62
CA ARG A 297 -2.61 11.58 -0.28
C ARG A 297 -3.98 11.79 -0.90
N ARG A 298 -4.64 10.71 -1.33
CA ARG A 298 -5.90 10.78 -2.07
C ARG A 298 -7.13 10.80 -1.20
N LEU A 299 -7.12 10.07 -0.07
CA LEU A 299 -8.36 9.78 0.62
C LEU A 299 -8.34 10.09 2.12
N TRP A 300 -7.31 9.61 2.86
CA TRP A 300 -7.36 9.71 4.32
C TRP A 300 -7.00 11.10 4.83
N ALA A 301 -5.93 11.70 4.32
CA ALA A 301 -5.46 13.01 4.76
C ALA A 301 -4.88 13.84 3.59
N PRO A 302 -5.68 14.17 2.56
CA PRO A 302 -5.19 14.92 1.40
C PRO A 302 -4.56 16.27 1.78
N GLN A 303 -5.07 16.93 2.83
CA GLN A 303 -4.53 18.18 3.35
C GLN A 303 -3.12 18.05 3.94
N CYS A 304 -2.69 16.81 4.26
CA CYS A 304 -1.34 16.52 4.77
C CYS A 304 -0.38 16.04 3.66
N ALA A 305 -0.78 16.06 2.39
CA ALA A 305 -0.01 15.47 1.29
C ALA A 305 1.44 15.97 1.20
N GLU A 306 1.67 17.27 1.48
CA GLU A 306 3.00 17.88 1.46
C GLU A 306 3.89 17.46 2.65
N HIS A 307 3.28 16.91 3.70
CA HIS A 307 3.95 16.48 4.93
C HIS A 307 4.16 14.97 5.00
N LEU A 308 3.72 14.23 3.99
CA LEU A 308 3.94 12.80 3.92
C LEU A 308 5.43 12.48 3.78
N PRO A 309 5.92 11.41 4.41
CA PRO A 309 7.31 11.00 4.23
C PRO A 309 7.58 10.67 2.75
N PRO A 310 8.81 10.87 2.27
CA PRO A 310 9.26 10.33 0.98
C PRO A 310 9.12 8.82 0.92
N LEU A 311 9.03 8.28 -0.29
CA LEU A 311 8.84 6.85 -0.54
C LEU A 311 9.97 6.00 0.07
N ASP A 312 11.22 6.40 -0.17
CA ASP A 312 12.44 5.77 0.35
C ASP A 312 12.51 5.83 1.88
N GLN A 313 12.10 6.95 2.45
CA GLN A 313 12.05 7.14 3.89
C GLN A 313 11.06 6.18 4.56
N LEU A 314 9.83 6.09 4.03
CA LEU A 314 8.82 5.19 4.58
C LEU A 314 9.24 3.73 4.42
N MET A 315 9.92 3.39 3.31
CA MET A 315 10.47 2.06 3.10
C MET A 315 11.57 1.72 4.12
N SER A 316 12.47 2.66 4.40
CA SER A 316 13.51 2.49 5.43
C SER A 316 12.89 2.27 6.81
N TRP A 317 11.92 3.07 7.21
CA TRP A 317 11.21 2.89 8.49
C TRP A 317 10.48 1.55 8.59
N LEU A 318 9.83 1.13 7.52
CA LEU A 318 9.18 -0.18 7.45
C LEU A 318 10.20 -1.28 7.70
N PHE A 319 11.36 -1.20 7.02
CA PHE A 319 12.42 -2.17 7.19
C PHE A 319 12.93 -2.22 8.63
N ASP A 320 13.21 -1.08 9.24
CA ASP A 320 13.70 -0.99 10.62
C ASP A 320 12.71 -1.61 11.61
N CYS A 321 11.41 -1.37 11.41
CA CYS A 321 10.36 -2.00 12.23
C CYS A 321 10.31 -3.52 12.05
N GLU A 322 10.35 -4.03 10.81
CA GLU A 322 10.35 -5.49 10.56
C GLU A 322 11.61 -6.15 11.15
N PHE A 323 12.76 -5.47 11.06
CA PHE A 323 14.03 -5.97 11.62
C PHE A 323 13.94 -6.12 13.14
N GLU A 324 13.46 -5.11 13.87
CA GLU A 324 13.28 -5.18 15.32
C GLU A 324 12.28 -6.28 15.73
N LEU A 325 11.20 -6.43 14.98
CA LEU A 325 10.21 -7.49 15.20
C LEU A 325 10.83 -8.89 14.99
N ALA A 326 11.64 -9.05 13.95
CA ALA A 326 12.34 -10.32 13.68
C ALA A 326 13.32 -10.67 14.81
N GLN A 327 14.10 -9.70 15.29
CA GLN A 327 15.03 -9.91 16.41
C GLN A 327 14.32 -10.26 17.72
N SER A 328 13.19 -9.63 18.00
CA SER A 328 12.40 -9.89 19.19
C SER A 328 11.85 -11.32 19.22
N ARG A 329 11.45 -11.84 18.05
CA ARG A 329 10.99 -13.25 17.91
C ARG A 329 12.12 -14.25 18.15
N SER A 330 13.30 -14.00 17.59
CA SER A 330 14.44 -14.90 17.76
C SER A 330 14.83 -15.06 19.25
N LYS A 331 14.78 -13.97 20.01
CA LYS A 331 15.07 -14.01 21.46
C LYS A 331 14.02 -14.78 22.26
N SER A 332 12.72 -14.65 21.89
CA SER A 332 11.64 -15.36 22.60
C SER A 332 11.59 -16.86 22.28
N MET A 333 12.26 -17.34 21.24
CA MET A 333 12.37 -18.77 20.90
C MET A 333 13.59 -19.44 21.56
N GLU A 334 14.54 -18.68 22.09
CA GLU A 334 15.74 -19.16 22.79
C GLU A 334 15.55 -19.25 24.33
N GLU A 335 14.50 -18.62 24.86
CA GLU A 335 14.05 -18.70 26.26
C GLU A 335 12.99 -19.82 26.44
#